data_dc5fc0f907af6e9436091572d5f6ba1a
#
_entry.id   dc5fc0f907af6e9436091572d5f6ba1a
#
_cell.length_a   1.000
_cell.length_b   1.000
_cell.length_c   1.000
_cell.angle_alpha   90.00
_cell.angle_beta   90.00
_cell.angle_gamma   90.00
#
_symmetry.space_group_name_H-M   'P 1'
#
loop_
_entity.id
_entity.type
_entity.pdbx_description
1 polymer ?
#
loop_
_entity_poly.entity_id
_entity_poly.type
_entity_poly.pdbx_seq_one_letter_code
_entity_poly.pdbx_strand_id
1 'polypeptide(L)'
;MLHICALKEYLNLCSEPTLFERKVLRKIYGPTKEKDGTWRIKSNEELNRPTGNKNIMNYIKAQRLAWFGHVHRMPGNSMVQKVYEWSPALTRSLGRPKNRWEDDVKSDKTRMKITNWKDCIRNRTKWKKLVEKAKTSLKL
;
A
#
# COMPACT_ATOMS: atom_id res chain seq x y z
N MET A 1 -8.89 27.28 2.32
CA MET A 1 -7.52 27.11 2.84
C MET A 1 -7.23 25.76 3.50
N LEU A 2 -8.24 25.00 3.90
CA LEU A 2 -8.11 23.67 4.55
C LEU A 2 -7.82 22.49 3.59
N HIS A 3 -8.05 22.65 2.31
CA HIS A 3 -7.89 21.55 1.33
C HIS A 3 -6.44 21.30 0.90
N ILE A 4 -5.56 22.30 1.04
CA ILE A 4 -4.16 22.21 0.60
C ILE A 4 -3.29 21.50 1.65
N CYS A 5 -3.65 21.61 2.94
CA CYS A 5 -2.91 20.96 4.03
C CYS A 5 -3.09 19.42 4.01
N ALA A 6 -4.32 18.96 3.75
CA ALA A 6 -4.63 17.54 3.63
C ALA A 6 -3.94 16.87 2.43
N LEU A 7 -3.78 17.59 1.32
CA LEU A 7 -3.03 17.12 0.14
C LEU A 7 -1.53 17.01 0.39
N LYS A 8 -0.94 17.91 1.18
CA LYS A 8 0.48 17.85 1.54
C LYS A 8 0.83 16.67 2.45
N GLU A 9 0.02 16.40 3.46
CA GLU A 9 0.22 15.22 4.33
C GLU A 9 0.02 13.91 3.54
N TYR A 10 -0.93 13.90 2.62
CA TYR A 10 -1.20 12.75 1.76
C TYR A 10 -0.06 12.45 0.78
N LEU A 11 0.55 13.48 0.21
CA LEU A 11 1.71 13.36 -0.69
C LEU A 11 2.97 12.91 0.07
N ASN A 12 3.17 13.35 1.31
CA ASN A 12 4.32 12.95 2.12
C ASN A 12 4.26 11.48 2.56
N LEU A 13 3.10 10.97 2.94
CA LEU A 13 2.93 9.56 3.32
C LEU A 13 3.09 8.58 2.16
N CYS A 14 2.76 9.00 0.93
CA CYS A 14 2.95 8.18 -0.27
C CYS A 14 4.35 8.32 -0.91
N SER A 15 5.09 9.38 -0.60
CA SER A 15 6.38 9.66 -1.26
C SER A 15 7.56 8.89 -0.64
N GLU A 16 7.57 8.69 0.67
CA GLU A 16 8.71 8.07 1.35
C GLU A 16 9.04 6.63 0.88
N PRO A 17 8.07 5.69 0.80
CA PRO A 17 8.36 4.35 0.33
C PRO A 17 8.78 4.30 -1.14
N THR A 18 8.22 5.18 -1.99
CA THR A 18 8.61 5.25 -3.40
C THR A 18 9.99 5.86 -3.58
N LEU A 19 10.35 6.86 -2.78
CA LEU A 19 11.71 7.41 -2.76
C LEU A 19 12.73 6.37 -2.31
N PHE A 20 12.42 5.60 -1.27
CA PHE A 20 13.25 4.50 -0.82
C PHE A 20 13.43 3.44 -1.91
N GLU A 21 12.33 2.99 -2.53
CA GLU A 21 12.37 2.04 -3.66
C GLU A 21 13.30 2.54 -4.77
N ARG A 22 13.18 3.81 -5.17
CA ARG A 22 14.04 4.42 -6.21
C ARG A 22 15.51 4.46 -5.82
N LYS A 23 15.82 4.77 -4.56
CA LYS A 23 17.20 4.74 -4.05
C LYS A 23 17.79 3.34 -4.14
N VAL A 24 17.04 2.32 -3.74
CA VAL A 24 17.48 0.93 -3.81
C VAL A 24 17.67 0.48 -5.25
N LEU A 25 16.70 0.75 -6.12
CA LEU A 25 16.78 0.38 -7.54
C LEU A 25 17.98 1.02 -8.25
N ARG A 26 18.28 2.29 -7.94
CA ARG A 26 19.48 2.97 -8.50
C ARG A 26 20.78 2.32 -8.03
N LYS A 27 20.84 1.82 -6.78
CA LYS A 27 22.02 1.07 -6.30
C LYS A 27 22.17 -0.27 -7.01
N ILE A 28 21.06 -0.98 -7.25
CA ILE A 28 21.06 -2.31 -7.91
C ILE A 28 21.44 -2.19 -9.38
N TYR A 29 20.79 -1.29 -10.12
CA TYR A 29 20.97 -1.17 -11.57
C TYR A 29 22.11 -0.23 -11.99
N GLY A 30 22.67 0.52 -11.05
CA GLY A 30 23.78 1.44 -11.31
C GLY A 30 23.45 2.57 -12.31
N PRO A 31 24.44 3.42 -12.62
CA PRO A 31 24.32 4.45 -13.64
C PRO A 31 24.38 3.87 -15.07
N THR A 32 24.03 4.69 -16.05
CA THR A 32 24.16 4.36 -17.47
C THR A 32 25.38 5.09 -18.03
N LYS A 33 26.23 4.39 -18.78
CA LYS A 33 27.34 5.01 -19.53
C LYS A 33 26.82 5.51 -20.86
N GLU A 34 26.96 6.78 -21.14
CA GLU A 34 26.61 7.43 -22.40
C GLU A 34 27.69 7.17 -23.48
N LYS A 35 27.35 7.44 -24.73
CA LYS A 35 28.27 7.24 -25.88
C LYS A 35 29.52 8.12 -25.83
N ASP A 36 29.44 9.25 -25.16
CA ASP A 36 30.54 10.18 -24.91
C ASP A 36 31.49 9.77 -23.76
N GLY A 37 31.20 8.62 -23.12
CA GLY A 37 31.96 8.10 -21.99
C GLY A 37 31.53 8.61 -20.63
N THR A 38 30.59 9.56 -20.55
CA THR A 38 30.06 10.10 -19.29
C THR A 38 29.10 9.15 -18.60
N TRP A 39 28.97 9.26 -17.28
CA TRP A 39 28.05 8.47 -16.48
C TRP A 39 26.81 9.28 -16.09
N ARG A 40 25.65 8.78 -16.40
CA ARG A 40 24.36 9.38 -16.09
C ARG A 40 23.53 8.52 -15.11
N ILE A 41 22.88 9.18 -14.18
CA ILE A 41 21.90 8.51 -13.29
C ILE A 41 20.69 8.08 -14.12
N LYS A 42 20.25 6.84 -13.95
CA LYS A 42 19.05 6.31 -14.62
C LYS A 42 17.80 7.10 -14.26
N SER A 43 16.97 7.39 -15.26
CA SER A 43 15.66 7.98 -15.07
C SER A 43 14.70 6.99 -14.38
N ASN A 44 13.58 7.49 -13.84
CA ASN A 44 12.58 6.62 -13.23
C ASN A 44 11.94 5.65 -14.23
N GLU A 45 11.80 6.07 -15.47
CA GLU A 45 11.27 5.24 -16.57
C GLU A 45 12.21 4.07 -16.89
N GLU A 46 13.50 4.36 -16.95
CA GLU A 46 14.54 3.34 -17.16
C GLU A 46 14.60 2.32 -16.02
N LEU A 47 14.33 2.74 -14.79
CA LEU A 47 14.23 1.85 -13.63
C LEU A 47 12.95 1.00 -13.65
N ASN A 48 11.87 1.51 -14.24
CA ASN A 48 10.61 0.78 -14.31
C ASN A 48 10.63 -0.38 -15.31
N ARG A 49 11.45 -0.29 -16.36
CA ARG A 49 11.55 -1.35 -17.38
C ARG A 49 11.91 -2.72 -16.80
N PRO A 50 13.06 -2.86 -16.09
CA PRO A 50 13.47 -4.16 -15.53
C PRO A 50 12.56 -4.63 -14.40
N THR A 51 11.85 -3.73 -13.70
CA THR A 51 10.90 -4.11 -12.65
C THR A 51 9.51 -4.49 -13.18
N GLY A 52 9.28 -4.37 -14.50
CA GLY A 52 7.98 -4.61 -15.11
C GLY A 52 6.89 -3.66 -14.60
N ASN A 53 7.26 -2.42 -14.30
CA ASN A 53 6.37 -1.40 -13.72
C ASN A 53 5.72 -1.80 -12.39
N LYS A 54 6.30 -2.74 -11.67
CA LYS A 54 5.85 -3.10 -10.31
C LYS A 54 6.17 -1.97 -9.35
N ASN A 55 5.24 -1.69 -8.44
CA ASN A 55 5.36 -0.63 -7.44
C ASN A 55 5.20 -1.22 -6.04
N ILE A 56 6.13 -0.91 -5.14
CA ILE A 56 6.12 -1.38 -3.76
C ILE A 56 4.84 -0.98 -3.02
N MET A 57 4.30 0.20 -3.32
CA MET A 57 3.06 0.68 -2.69
C MET A 57 1.86 -0.21 -3.03
N ASN A 58 1.75 -0.63 -4.29
CA ASN A 58 0.70 -1.54 -4.72
C ASN A 58 0.87 -2.93 -4.09
N TYR A 59 2.11 -3.37 -3.94
CA TYR A 59 2.41 -4.61 -3.24
C TYR A 59 1.99 -4.55 -1.76
N ILE A 60 2.33 -3.46 -1.05
CA ILE A 60 1.94 -3.26 0.36
C ILE A 60 0.41 -3.23 0.52
N LYS A 61 -0.30 -2.51 -0.37
CA LYS A 61 -1.78 -2.50 -0.39
C LYS A 61 -2.36 -3.88 -0.59
N ALA A 62 -1.82 -4.63 -1.56
CA ALA A 62 -2.27 -5.99 -1.83
C ALA A 62 -2.04 -6.91 -0.62
N GLN A 63 -0.90 -6.79 0.06
CA GLN A 63 -0.63 -7.56 1.28
C GLN A 63 -1.59 -7.19 2.41
N ARG A 64 -1.87 -5.90 2.62
CA ARG A 64 -2.87 -5.46 3.62
C ARG A 64 -4.24 -6.06 3.34
N LEU A 65 -4.70 -6.00 2.10
CA LEU A 65 -5.98 -6.59 1.70
C LEU A 65 -5.99 -8.12 1.83
N ALA A 66 -4.89 -8.78 1.51
CA ALA A 66 -4.76 -10.24 1.68
C ALA A 66 -4.92 -10.64 3.15
N TRP A 67 -4.20 -9.96 4.05
CA TRP A 67 -4.29 -10.18 5.49
C TRP A 67 -5.66 -9.83 6.05
N PHE A 68 -6.27 -8.73 5.63
CA PHE A 68 -7.61 -8.35 6.01
C PHE A 68 -8.62 -9.46 5.68
N GLY A 69 -8.57 -9.98 4.46
CA GLY A 69 -9.43 -11.09 4.07
C GLY A 69 -9.14 -12.38 4.84
N HIS A 70 -7.88 -12.62 5.22
CA HIS A 70 -7.51 -13.78 6.02
C HIS A 70 -8.12 -13.70 7.42
N VAL A 71 -7.93 -12.59 8.13
CA VAL A 71 -8.45 -12.35 9.48
C VAL A 71 -9.96 -12.50 9.53
N HIS A 72 -10.67 -11.90 8.58
CA HIS A 72 -12.15 -11.97 8.55
C HIS A 72 -12.73 -13.32 8.17
N ARG A 73 -11.93 -14.26 7.65
CA ARG A 73 -12.35 -15.65 7.44
C ARG A 73 -12.02 -16.57 8.60
N MET A 74 -11.30 -16.09 9.60
CA MET A 74 -11.03 -16.87 10.81
C MET A 74 -12.30 -17.07 11.64
N PRO A 75 -12.38 -18.16 12.42
CA PRO A 75 -13.46 -18.33 13.38
C PRO A 75 -13.49 -17.20 14.39
N GLY A 76 -14.70 -16.74 14.79
CA GLY A 76 -14.87 -15.63 15.72
C GLY A 76 -14.26 -15.84 17.12
N ASN A 77 -13.97 -17.08 17.48
CA ASN A 77 -13.28 -17.44 18.73
C ASN A 77 -11.75 -17.35 18.63
N SER A 78 -11.19 -17.12 17.42
CA SER A 78 -9.74 -17.02 17.24
C SER A 78 -9.15 -15.80 17.99
N MET A 79 -7.97 -15.97 18.56
CA MET A 79 -7.25 -14.88 19.24
C MET A 79 -7.00 -13.70 18.29
N VAL A 80 -6.68 -13.98 17.06
CA VAL A 80 -6.40 -12.96 16.04
C VAL A 80 -7.61 -12.07 15.79
N GLN A 81 -8.80 -12.66 15.69
CA GLN A 81 -10.03 -11.90 15.48
C GLN A 81 -10.41 -11.09 16.72
N LYS A 82 -10.26 -11.67 17.91
CA LYS A 82 -10.47 -10.95 19.19
C LYS A 82 -9.55 -9.73 19.31
N VAL A 83 -8.27 -9.87 18.97
CA VAL A 83 -7.31 -8.76 18.98
C VAL A 83 -7.64 -7.72 17.92
N TYR A 84 -8.10 -8.14 16.74
CA TYR A 84 -8.49 -7.22 15.66
C TYR A 84 -9.74 -6.39 16.04
N GLU A 85 -10.73 -6.99 16.69
CA GLU A 85 -11.97 -6.34 17.13
C GLU A 85 -11.80 -5.55 18.43
N TRP A 86 -10.71 -5.83 19.16
CA TRP A 86 -10.46 -5.16 20.45
C TRP A 86 -10.20 -3.66 20.28
N SER A 87 -10.87 -2.87 21.09
CA SER A 87 -10.57 -1.44 21.22
C SER A 87 -10.30 -1.10 22.69
N PRO A 88 -9.32 -0.21 22.98
CA PRO A 88 -9.04 0.21 24.33
C PRO A 88 -10.23 0.98 24.94
N ALA A 89 -10.55 0.69 26.19
CA ALA A 89 -11.65 1.34 26.91
C ALA A 89 -11.39 2.82 27.22
N LEU A 90 -10.12 3.24 27.23
CA LEU A 90 -9.71 4.60 27.55
C LEU A 90 -9.42 5.41 26.28
N THR A 91 -9.73 6.70 26.34
CA THR A 91 -9.33 7.65 25.31
C THR A 91 -7.81 7.80 25.30
N ARG A 92 -7.22 7.83 24.12
CA ARG A 92 -5.79 8.08 23.99
C ARG A 92 -5.46 9.51 24.36
N SER A 93 -4.31 9.71 25.02
CA SER A 93 -3.75 11.05 25.25
C SER A 93 -3.55 11.80 23.92
N LEU A 94 -3.69 13.12 23.96
CA LEU A 94 -3.36 14.02 22.85
C LEU A 94 -1.90 13.79 22.42
N GLY A 95 -1.66 13.68 21.15
CA GLY A 95 -0.32 13.41 20.62
C GLY A 95 -0.34 13.04 19.15
N ARG A 96 0.63 12.23 18.74
CA ARG A 96 0.87 11.83 17.36
C ARG A 96 -0.40 11.41 16.60
N PRO A 97 -0.66 11.93 15.36
CA PRO A 97 -1.76 11.48 14.51
C PRO A 97 -1.71 9.97 14.31
N LYS A 98 -2.86 9.33 14.40
CA LYS A 98 -2.92 7.86 14.52
C LYS A 98 -3.58 7.27 13.30
N ASN A 99 -2.78 6.95 12.31
CA ASN A 99 -3.20 6.06 11.25
C ASN A 99 -3.21 4.63 11.81
N ARG A 100 -4.40 4.08 11.98
CA ARG A 100 -4.57 2.67 12.29
C ARG A 100 -4.45 1.89 10.99
N TRP A 101 -3.91 0.68 11.08
CA TRP A 101 -3.88 -0.24 9.94
C TRP A 101 -5.27 -0.44 9.29
N GLU A 102 -6.32 -0.43 10.12
CA GLU A 102 -7.70 -0.52 9.64
C GLU A 102 -8.14 0.67 8.79
N ASP A 103 -7.70 1.88 9.12
CA ASP A 103 -8.01 3.10 8.36
C ASP A 103 -7.36 3.05 6.97
N ASP A 104 -6.14 2.54 6.89
CA ASP A 104 -5.46 2.28 5.62
C ASP A 104 -6.24 1.26 4.79
N VAL A 105 -6.71 0.15 5.39
CA VAL A 105 -7.52 -0.85 4.70
C VAL A 105 -8.86 -0.27 4.23
N LYS A 106 -9.51 0.56 5.04
CA LYS A 106 -10.75 1.27 4.67
C LYS A 106 -10.49 2.17 3.46
N SER A 107 -9.42 2.95 3.50
CA SER A 107 -9.00 3.81 2.39
C SER A 107 -8.74 3.01 1.11
N ASP A 108 -7.98 1.91 1.20
CA ASP A 108 -7.69 1.05 0.05
C ASP A 108 -8.97 0.43 -0.55
N LYS A 109 -9.92 -0.02 0.29
CA LYS A 109 -11.23 -0.53 -0.17
C LYS A 109 -12.03 0.54 -0.91
N THR A 110 -12.08 1.75 -0.36
CA THR A 110 -12.79 2.88 -0.98
C THR A 110 -12.18 3.24 -2.34
N ARG A 111 -10.85 3.31 -2.43
CA ARG A 111 -10.13 3.60 -3.69
C ARG A 111 -10.37 2.55 -4.75
N MET A 112 -10.44 1.28 -4.36
CA MET A 112 -10.72 0.17 -5.25
C MET A 112 -12.22 0.01 -5.56
N LYS A 113 -13.09 0.87 -5.00
CA LYS A 113 -14.55 0.82 -5.15
C LYS A 113 -15.14 -0.54 -4.77
N ILE A 114 -14.62 -1.15 -3.70
CA ILE A 114 -15.13 -2.43 -3.20
C ILE A 114 -16.30 -2.16 -2.25
N THR A 115 -17.52 -2.27 -2.75
CA THR A 115 -18.75 -2.01 -1.99
C THR A 115 -19.16 -3.19 -1.12
N ASN A 116 -19.25 -4.39 -1.70
CA ASN A 116 -19.72 -5.61 -1.00
C ASN A 116 -18.54 -6.47 -0.51
N TRP A 117 -17.64 -5.85 0.24
CA TRP A 117 -16.41 -6.52 0.68
C TRP A 117 -16.67 -7.74 1.58
N LYS A 118 -17.73 -7.73 2.42
CA LYS A 118 -18.07 -8.86 3.32
C LYS A 118 -18.36 -10.13 2.52
N ASP A 119 -19.15 -10.04 1.47
CA ASP A 119 -19.48 -11.20 0.62
C ASP A 119 -18.30 -11.63 -0.25
N CYS A 120 -17.51 -10.65 -0.70
CA CYS A 120 -16.28 -10.92 -1.45
C CYS A 120 -15.24 -11.67 -0.61
N ILE A 121 -15.11 -11.35 0.70
CA ILE A 121 -14.18 -11.99 1.62
C ILE A 121 -14.57 -13.47 1.86
N ARG A 122 -15.87 -13.78 2.03
CA ARG A 122 -16.34 -15.15 2.21
C ARG A 122 -15.90 -16.06 1.07
N ASN A 123 -15.91 -15.54 -0.15
CA ASN A 123 -15.40 -16.28 -1.31
C ASN A 123 -13.91 -16.01 -1.53
N ARG A 124 -13.07 -16.98 -1.11
CA ARG A 124 -11.61 -16.88 -1.20
C ARG A 124 -11.10 -16.57 -2.61
N THR A 125 -11.73 -17.16 -3.63
CA THR A 125 -11.33 -16.98 -5.03
C THR A 125 -11.64 -15.54 -5.51
N LYS A 126 -12.83 -15.03 -5.19
CA LYS A 126 -13.20 -13.65 -5.51
C LYS A 126 -12.25 -12.66 -4.82
N TRP A 127 -11.98 -12.87 -3.53
CA TRP A 127 -11.06 -12.02 -2.78
C TRP A 127 -9.64 -12.05 -3.34
N LYS A 128 -9.13 -13.24 -3.72
CA LYS A 128 -7.81 -13.36 -4.35
C LYS A 128 -7.72 -12.53 -5.64
N LYS A 129 -8.74 -12.56 -6.49
CA LYS A 129 -8.78 -11.73 -7.71
C LYS A 129 -8.72 -10.22 -7.40
N LEU A 130 -9.40 -9.76 -6.34
CA LEU A 130 -9.31 -8.36 -5.90
C LEU A 130 -7.91 -8.00 -5.41
N VAL A 131 -7.26 -8.87 -4.64
CA VAL A 131 -5.88 -8.67 -4.18
C VAL A 131 -4.90 -8.61 -5.37
N GLU A 132 -5.05 -9.50 -6.35
CA GLU A 132 -4.21 -9.44 -7.56
C GLU A 132 -4.45 -8.16 -8.36
N LYS A 133 -5.70 -7.72 -8.47
CA LYS A 133 -6.03 -6.42 -9.08
C LYS A 133 -5.38 -5.25 -8.34
N ALA A 134 -5.27 -5.31 -7.01
CA ALA A 134 -4.58 -4.29 -6.23
C ALA A 134 -3.08 -4.20 -6.56
N LYS A 135 -2.41 -5.33 -6.87
CA LYS A 135 -0.99 -5.34 -7.29
C LYS A 135 -0.76 -4.64 -8.63
N THR A 136 -1.73 -4.77 -9.55
CA THR A 136 -1.61 -4.24 -10.91
C THR A 136 -2.26 -2.88 -11.08
N SER A 137 -3.00 -2.39 -10.10
CA SER A 137 -3.65 -1.08 -10.13
C SER A 137 -2.58 0.03 -10.15
N LEU A 138 -2.08 0.28 -11.33
CA LEU A 138 -1.24 1.41 -11.68
C LEU A 138 -2.13 2.64 -11.74
N LYS A 139 -1.76 3.65 -11.00
CA LYS A 139 -2.31 5.01 -10.98
C LYS A 139 -3.47 5.22 -9.98
N LEU A 140 -3.04 5.82 -8.94
CA LEU A 140 -3.80 6.90 -8.33
C LEU A 140 -2.96 8.17 -8.43
#